data_96b92ceb924b49e7aeb652e7b46fd47e
#
_entry.id   96b92ceb924b49e7aeb652e7b46fd47e
#
_cell.length_a   1.000
_cell.length_b   1.000
_cell.length_c   1.000
_cell.angle_alpha   90.00
_cell.angle_beta   90.00
_cell.angle_gamma   90.00
#
_symmetry.space_group_name_H-M   'P 1'
#
loop_
_entity.id
_entity.type
_entity.pdbx_description
1 polymer ?
#
loop_
_entity_poly.entity_id
_entity_poly.type
_entity_poly.pdbx_seq_one_letter_code
_entity_poly.pdbx_strand_id
1 'polypeptide(L)'
;MSDTWRFDGKVALVTGGARGQGRSHAVNLAKRGADVVVLDILEQIPSVEYDMSRQADMDETVKLIEAEDRRVLPLKGDVRKWDDVQNAVKAAITEFGRLDLVSANAGVMPTTGEPSQQLDAWHAAIDTMLTGVYYTLRAATEPMVESGRGGSIVITGSTSTFQGVAFNQKLLNPGQVGYGAAKHGVVAIMRNFAKALGQYNVRVNLVAPQGVRTPMLINPYFGPSVRDGAPPGWMANVMNTDLVEPQDISEAVLWLLSDQARYVTGTSIAVDSGTLIY
;
A
#
# COMPACT_ATOMS: atom_id res chain seq x y z
N MET A 1 -20.04 -12.64 -13.77
CA MET A 1 -19.46 -13.01 -12.46
C MET A 1 -20.33 -12.34 -11.43
N SER A 2 -20.84 -13.07 -10.45
CA SER A 2 -21.71 -12.48 -9.41
C SER A 2 -20.89 -11.46 -8.63
N ASP A 3 -21.43 -10.27 -8.46
CA ASP A 3 -20.88 -9.13 -7.73
C ASP A 3 -20.80 -9.45 -6.23
N THR A 4 -19.76 -10.17 -5.83
CA THR A 4 -19.70 -10.74 -4.48
C THR A 4 -19.26 -9.77 -3.41
N TRP A 5 -18.61 -8.63 -3.78
CA TRP A 5 -18.13 -7.63 -2.82
C TRP A 5 -18.53 -6.23 -3.29
N ARG A 6 -19.60 -5.72 -2.73
CA ARG A 6 -20.08 -4.36 -3.02
C ARG A 6 -19.69 -3.41 -1.88
N PHE A 7 -19.39 -2.17 -2.27
CA PHE A 7 -19.06 -1.07 -1.36
C PHE A 7 -19.96 0.14 -1.54
N ASP A 8 -21.17 -0.08 -2.00
CA ASP A 8 -22.15 1.00 -2.25
C ASP A 8 -22.34 1.86 -1.00
N GLY A 9 -22.23 3.17 -1.17
CA GLY A 9 -22.36 4.14 -0.10
C GLY A 9 -21.20 4.13 0.93
N LYS A 10 -20.11 3.39 0.69
CA LYS A 10 -18.88 3.45 1.49
C LYS A 10 -17.88 4.42 0.85
N VAL A 11 -17.00 4.98 1.68
CA VAL A 11 -15.90 5.85 1.27
C VAL A 11 -14.58 5.21 1.62
N ALA A 12 -13.68 5.16 0.65
CA ALA A 12 -12.36 4.58 0.79
C ALA A 12 -11.25 5.64 0.67
N LEU A 13 -10.25 5.60 1.55
CA LEU A 13 -8.99 6.32 1.40
C LEU A 13 -7.91 5.36 0.88
N VAL A 14 -7.26 5.72 -0.22
CA VAL A 14 -6.13 4.98 -0.78
C VAL A 14 -4.90 5.88 -0.80
N THR A 15 -3.84 5.52 -0.07
CA THR A 15 -2.57 6.24 -0.10
C THR A 15 -1.64 5.65 -1.16
N GLY A 16 -0.87 6.50 -1.86
CA GLY A 16 -0.07 6.08 -3.02
C GLY A 16 -0.95 5.66 -4.19
N GLY A 17 -2.09 6.33 -4.38
CA GLY A 17 -3.16 5.90 -5.28
C GLY A 17 -3.07 6.42 -6.71
N ALA A 18 -2.10 7.27 -7.03
CA ALA A 18 -2.00 7.86 -8.38
C ALA A 18 -1.60 6.84 -9.45
N ARG A 19 -0.93 5.73 -9.09
CA ARG A 19 -0.50 4.69 -10.05
C ARG A 19 -0.27 3.33 -9.39
N GLY A 20 0.10 2.33 -10.19
CA GLY A 20 0.51 1.00 -9.72
C GLY A 20 -0.59 0.28 -8.93
N GLN A 21 -0.21 -0.33 -7.80
CA GLN A 21 -1.16 -1.05 -6.95
C GLN A 21 -2.25 -0.13 -6.40
N GLY A 22 -1.88 1.07 -5.92
CA GLY A 22 -2.83 2.02 -5.35
C GLY A 22 -3.90 2.46 -6.36
N ARG A 23 -3.53 2.76 -7.62
CA ARG A 23 -4.50 3.00 -8.70
C ARG A 23 -5.42 1.80 -8.88
N SER A 24 -4.86 0.60 -8.95
CA SER A 24 -5.64 -0.63 -9.10
C SER A 24 -6.64 -0.81 -7.96
N HIS A 25 -6.23 -0.58 -6.71
CA HIS A 25 -7.14 -0.64 -5.55
C HIS A 25 -8.25 0.40 -5.65
N ALA A 26 -7.90 1.65 -5.96
CA ALA A 26 -8.84 2.77 -6.06
C ALA A 26 -9.90 2.54 -7.14
N VAL A 27 -9.48 2.16 -8.35
CA VAL A 27 -10.39 1.88 -9.47
C VAL A 27 -11.27 0.65 -9.17
N ASN A 28 -10.73 -0.41 -8.57
CA ASN A 28 -11.51 -1.59 -8.25
C ASN A 28 -12.49 -1.38 -7.09
N LEU A 29 -12.18 -0.49 -6.14
CA LEU A 29 -13.14 -0.03 -5.13
C LEU A 29 -14.28 0.75 -5.78
N ALA A 30 -13.97 1.65 -6.72
CA ALA A 30 -14.97 2.41 -7.48
C ALA A 30 -15.88 1.49 -8.32
N LYS A 31 -15.32 0.53 -9.06
CA LYS A 31 -16.08 -0.50 -9.80
C LYS A 31 -17.10 -1.24 -8.95
N ARG A 32 -16.82 -1.36 -7.65
CA ARG A 32 -17.68 -2.04 -6.68
C ARG A 32 -18.54 -1.08 -5.84
N GLY A 33 -18.61 0.20 -6.23
CA GLY A 33 -19.57 1.18 -5.70
C GLY A 33 -19.04 2.12 -4.62
N ALA A 34 -17.76 2.07 -4.24
CA ALA A 34 -17.19 3.02 -3.29
C ALA A 34 -16.91 4.38 -3.95
N ASP A 35 -17.12 5.45 -3.20
CA ASP A 35 -16.48 6.74 -3.47
C ASP A 35 -15.05 6.71 -2.91
N VAL A 36 -14.11 7.40 -3.58
CA VAL A 36 -12.68 7.21 -3.29
C VAL A 36 -11.95 8.52 -3.04
N VAL A 37 -11.18 8.57 -1.97
CA VAL A 37 -10.15 9.60 -1.72
C VAL A 37 -8.80 9.02 -2.12
N VAL A 38 -8.09 9.70 -2.99
CA VAL A 38 -6.77 9.28 -3.48
C VAL A 38 -5.74 10.27 -2.98
N LEU A 39 -4.85 9.84 -2.08
CA LEU A 39 -3.72 10.63 -1.59
C LEU A 39 -2.42 10.13 -2.25
N ASP A 40 -1.67 11.04 -2.86
CA ASP A 40 -0.36 10.72 -3.43
C ASP A 40 0.60 11.91 -3.33
N ILE A 41 1.90 11.64 -3.24
CA ILE A 41 2.92 12.68 -3.09
C ILE A 41 3.07 13.52 -4.37
N LEU A 42 2.92 12.92 -5.55
CA LEU A 42 3.08 13.55 -6.87
C LEU A 42 4.40 14.32 -7.02
N GLU A 43 5.45 13.81 -6.41
CA GLU A 43 6.75 14.44 -6.34
C GLU A 43 7.86 13.39 -6.21
N GLN A 44 9.05 13.70 -6.74
CA GLN A 44 10.21 12.83 -6.66
C GLN A 44 10.84 12.86 -5.26
N ILE A 45 11.11 11.70 -4.68
CA ILE A 45 11.99 11.56 -3.51
C ILE A 45 13.41 11.33 -4.03
N PRO A 46 14.38 12.18 -3.68
CA PRO A 46 15.73 12.11 -4.29
C PRO A 46 16.46 10.78 -4.13
N SER A 47 16.21 10.07 -3.03
CA SER A 47 16.80 8.74 -2.77
C SER A 47 16.12 7.59 -3.51
N VAL A 48 15.12 7.86 -4.35
CA VAL A 48 14.43 6.88 -5.19
C VAL A 48 14.82 7.11 -6.65
N GLU A 49 15.52 6.18 -7.27
CA GLU A 49 16.04 6.35 -8.64
C GLU A 49 14.98 6.30 -9.73
N TYR A 50 13.96 5.46 -9.57
CA TYR A 50 12.89 5.37 -10.58
C TYR A 50 11.93 6.55 -10.48
N ASP A 51 11.39 6.96 -11.64
CA ASP A 51 10.41 8.05 -11.68
C ASP A 51 9.22 7.77 -10.77
N MET A 52 8.94 8.69 -9.87
CA MET A 52 7.76 8.63 -9.00
C MET A 52 6.52 9.21 -9.71
N SER A 53 5.36 9.10 -9.06
CA SER A 53 4.08 9.60 -9.57
C SER A 53 4.11 11.11 -9.82
N ARG A 54 3.38 11.53 -10.86
CA ARG A 54 3.20 12.93 -11.25
C ARG A 54 1.71 13.25 -11.37
N GLN A 55 1.38 14.52 -11.59
CA GLN A 55 -0.01 14.95 -11.75
C GLN A 55 -0.74 14.16 -12.83
N ALA A 56 -0.10 13.89 -13.96
CA ALA A 56 -0.71 13.09 -15.05
C ALA A 56 -1.12 11.67 -14.61
N ASP A 57 -0.39 11.07 -13.67
CA ASP A 57 -0.78 9.77 -13.10
C ASP A 57 -2.04 9.88 -12.24
N MET A 58 -2.16 10.97 -11.47
CA MET A 58 -3.37 11.25 -10.68
C MET A 58 -4.56 11.51 -11.60
N ASP A 59 -4.38 12.34 -12.62
CA ASP A 59 -5.45 12.68 -13.57
C ASP A 59 -6.00 11.42 -14.26
N GLU A 60 -5.13 10.48 -14.63
CA GLU A 60 -5.57 9.20 -15.20
C GLU A 60 -6.33 8.35 -14.17
N THR A 61 -5.90 8.32 -12.90
CA THR A 61 -6.63 7.59 -11.85
C THR A 61 -8.02 8.21 -11.62
N VAL A 62 -8.13 9.54 -11.59
CA VAL A 62 -9.39 10.26 -11.47
C VAL A 62 -10.33 9.87 -12.62
N LYS A 63 -9.85 9.98 -13.85
CA LYS A 63 -10.61 9.62 -15.05
C LYS A 63 -11.14 8.18 -15.00
N LEU A 64 -10.32 7.23 -14.56
CA LEU A 64 -10.72 5.83 -14.44
C LEU A 64 -11.78 5.61 -13.37
N ILE A 65 -11.76 6.35 -12.26
CA ILE A 65 -12.76 6.26 -11.20
C ILE A 65 -14.09 6.92 -11.64
N GLU A 66 -14.01 8.09 -12.27
CA GLU A 66 -15.19 8.78 -12.81
C GLU A 66 -15.90 7.96 -13.89
N ALA A 67 -15.15 7.19 -14.68
CA ALA A 67 -15.72 6.28 -15.69
C ALA A 67 -16.58 5.16 -15.08
N GLU A 68 -16.42 4.87 -13.77
CA GLU A 68 -17.25 3.92 -13.03
C GLU A 68 -18.46 4.60 -12.34
N ASP A 69 -18.75 5.86 -12.70
CA ASP A 69 -19.82 6.68 -12.11
C ASP A 69 -19.68 6.83 -10.58
N ARG A 70 -18.43 6.99 -10.10
CA ARG A 70 -18.11 7.20 -8.69
C ARG A 70 -17.41 8.52 -8.46
N ARG A 71 -17.64 9.08 -7.26
CA ARG A 71 -16.99 10.32 -6.85
C ARG A 71 -15.56 10.02 -6.43
N VAL A 72 -14.65 10.92 -6.81
CA VAL A 72 -13.24 10.84 -6.43
C VAL A 72 -12.78 12.19 -5.87
N LEU A 73 -12.00 12.15 -4.78
CA LEU A 73 -11.30 13.30 -4.22
C LEU A 73 -9.79 13.09 -4.34
N PRO A 74 -9.15 13.66 -5.38
CA PRO A 74 -7.70 13.57 -5.53
C PRO A 74 -7.02 14.61 -4.61
N LEU A 75 -6.01 14.17 -3.87
CA LEU A 75 -5.25 15.01 -2.96
C LEU A 75 -3.74 14.82 -3.17
N LYS A 76 -3.01 15.92 -3.32
CA LYS A 76 -1.56 15.91 -3.22
C LYS A 76 -1.17 15.99 -1.74
N GLY A 77 -0.35 15.03 -1.27
CA GLY A 77 0.17 15.05 0.09
C GLY A 77 1.16 13.92 0.34
N ASP A 78 2.02 14.12 1.31
CA ASP A 78 3.12 13.24 1.67
C ASP A 78 2.78 12.47 2.95
N VAL A 79 2.68 11.15 2.87
CA VAL A 79 2.36 10.31 4.03
C VAL A 79 3.39 10.39 5.15
N ARG A 80 4.61 10.88 4.87
CA ARG A 80 5.65 11.15 5.87
C ARG A 80 5.33 12.36 6.76
N LYS A 81 4.35 13.18 6.37
CA LYS A 81 3.91 14.38 7.07
C LYS A 81 2.56 14.13 7.73
N TRP A 82 2.53 14.21 9.06
CA TRP A 82 1.30 14.02 9.83
C TRP A 82 0.15 14.92 9.36
N ASP A 83 0.44 16.20 9.13
CA ASP A 83 -0.58 17.18 8.76
C ASP A 83 -1.20 16.87 7.39
N ASP A 84 -0.42 16.40 6.42
CA ASP A 84 -0.93 16.04 5.10
C ASP A 84 -1.91 14.87 5.20
N VAL A 85 -1.57 13.85 5.99
CA VAL A 85 -2.42 12.67 6.21
C VAL A 85 -3.69 13.05 6.99
N GLN A 86 -3.55 13.84 8.05
CA GLN A 86 -4.69 14.31 8.84
C GLN A 86 -5.65 15.16 7.99
N ASN A 87 -5.10 16.04 7.15
CA ASN A 87 -5.89 16.87 6.26
C ASN A 87 -6.62 16.04 5.19
N ALA A 88 -6.00 14.97 4.69
CA ALA A 88 -6.66 14.05 3.75
C ALA A 88 -7.86 13.35 4.39
N VAL A 89 -7.74 12.89 5.63
CA VAL A 89 -8.85 12.29 6.37
C VAL A 89 -9.95 13.32 6.66
N LYS A 90 -9.58 14.54 7.08
CA LYS A 90 -10.55 15.62 7.28
C LYS A 90 -11.30 15.99 5.99
N ALA A 91 -10.58 16.05 4.87
CA ALA A 91 -11.19 16.32 3.57
C ALA A 91 -12.16 15.21 3.15
N ALA A 92 -11.83 13.93 3.41
CA ALA A 92 -12.73 12.80 3.19
C ALA A 92 -14.06 12.96 3.97
N ILE A 93 -13.97 13.31 5.26
CA ILE A 93 -15.15 13.52 6.10
C ILE A 93 -15.96 14.75 5.64
N THR A 94 -15.27 15.83 5.27
CA THR A 94 -15.95 17.06 4.80
C THR A 94 -16.69 16.82 3.48
N GLU A 95 -16.05 16.12 2.53
CA GLU A 95 -16.59 15.90 1.18
C GLU A 95 -17.67 14.81 1.15
N PHE A 96 -17.46 13.71 1.87
CA PHE A 96 -18.31 12.52 1.79
C PHE A 96 -19.13 12.24 3.06
N GLY A 97 -18.85 12.93 4.17
CA GLY A 97 -19.52 12.72 5.47
C GLY A 97 -19.08 11.45 6.20
N ARG A 98 -18.10 10.70 5.67
CA ARG A 98 -17.70 9.40 6.23
C ARG A 98 -16.34 8.93 5.72
N LEU A 99 -15.74 8.00 6.47
CA LEU A 99 -14.63 7.18 6.04
C LEU A 99 -14.84 5.76 6.58
N ASP A 100 -14.87 4.75 5.71
CA ASP A 100 -15.19 3.37 6.06
C ASP A 100 -14.04 2.41 5.78
N LEU A 101 -13.27 2.68 4.73
CA LEU A 101 -12.26 1.79 4.20
C LEU A 101 -10.94 2.54 4.03
N VAL A 102 -9.83 1.89 4.38
CA VAL A 102 -8.49 2.46 4.17
C VAL A 102 -7.57 1.42 3.53
N SER A 103 -6.94 1.79 2.43
CA SER A 103 -5.80 1.08 1.88
C SER A 103 -4.53 1.90 2.15
N ALA A 104 -3.78 1.53 3.19
CA ALA A 104 -2.49 2.12 3.53
C ALA A 104 -1.41 1.48 2.63
N ASN A 105 -1.34 1.98 1.38
CA ASN A 105 -0.57 1.37 0.30
C ASN A 105 0.67 2.17 -0.09
N ALA A 106 0.77 3.46 0.21
CA ALA A 106 1.92 4.28 -0.17
C ALA A 106 3.26 3.61 0.20
N GLY A 107 4.16 3.52 -0.75
CA GLY A 107 5.44 2.87 -0.55
C GLY A 107 6.45 3.24 -1.62
N VAL A 108 7.72 3.12 -1.27
CA VAL A 108 8.88 3.34 -2.14
C VAL A 108 9.87 2.20 -2.00
N MET A 109 10.73 2.05 -2.99
CA MET A 109 11.79 1.04 -2.97
C MET A 109 13.15 1.71 -3.26
N PRO A 110 13.77 2.39 -2.27
CA PRO A 110 15.03 3.10 -2.43
C PRO A 110 16.22 2.15 -2.32
N THR A 111 16.18 1.02 -3.06
CA THR A 111 17.10 -0.11 -2.88
C THR A 111 18.13 -0.23 -3.99
N THR A 112 18.09 0.67 -4.98
CA THR A 112 18.90 0.59 -6.20
C THR A 112 19.89 1.75 -6.29
N GLY A 113 21.01 1.51 -6.97
CA GLY A 113 22.03 2.48 -7.29
C GLY A 113 22.77 3.13 -6.12
N GLU A 114 23.48 4.21 -6.43
CA GLU A 114 24.24 4.96 -5.43
C GLU A 114 23.37 5.57 -4.33
N PRO A 115 22.17 6.12 -4.61
CA PRO A 115 21.31 6.67 -3.57
C PRO A 115 20.96 5.67 -2.46
N SER A 116 20.87 4.37 -2.79
CA SER A 116 20.58 3.33 -1.80
C SER A 116 21.63 3.19 -0.70
N GLN A 117 22.87 3.64 -0.95
CA GLN A 117 23.99 3.60 -0.03
C GLN A 117 23.96 4.76 0.99
N GLN A 118 23.10 5.75 0.81
CA GLN A 118 22.99 6.92 1.67
C GLN A 118 21.92 6.72 2.74
N LEU A 119 22.11 7.35 3.93
CA LEU A 119 21.12 7.28 5.01
C LEU A 119 19.76 7.86 4.62
N ASP A 120 19.71 8.76 3.64
CA ASP A 120 18.45 9.28 3.12
C ASP A 120 17.55 8.18 2.53
N ALA A 121 18.14 7.11 1.98
CA ALA A 121 17.38 5.96 1.52
C ALA A 121 16.74 5.17 2.68
N TRP A 122 17.44 5.04 3.81
CA TRP A 122 16.87 4.48 5.03
C TRP A 122 15.68 5.33 5.50
N HIS A 123 15.87 6.65 5.63
CA HIS A 123 14.80 7.54 6.04
C HIS A 123 13.61 7.51 5.08
N ALA A 124 13.85 7.53 3.77
CA ALA A 124 12.78 7.42 2.78
C ALA A 124 11.96 6.14 2.95
N ALA A 125 12.61 5.00 3.20
CA ALA A 125 11.93 3.73 3.44
C ALA A 125 11.12 3.74 4.73
N ILE A 126 11.76 4.08 5.86
CA ILE A 126 11.12 4.08 7.19
C ILE A 126 10.00 5.11 7.25
N ASP A 127 10.26 6.35 6.83
CA ASP A 127 9.30 7.44 6.97
C ASP A 127 8.08 7.23 6.07
N THR A 128 8.26 6.67 4.87
CA THR A 128 7.12 6.39 3.98
C THR A 128 6.34 5.15 4.42
N MET A 129 7.03 4.02 4.63
CA MET A 129 6.36 2.71 4.73
C MET A 129 6.11 2.25 6.16
N LEU A 130 6.75 2.84 7.16
CA LEU A 130 6.46 2.54 8.57
C LEU A 130 5.76 3.72 9.25
N THR A 131 6.39 4.89 9.28
CA THR A 131 5.83 6.10 9.89
C THR A 131 4.56 6.55 9.16
N GLY A 132 4.58 6.58 7.82
CA GLY A 132 3.43 6.97 7.00
C GLY A 132 2.24 6.02 7.13
N VAL A 133 2.50 4.72 7.27
CA VAL A 133 1.45 3.74 7.60
C VAL A 133 0.87 4.03 8.98
N TYR A 134 1.70 4.25 9.99
CA TYR A 134 1.24 4.62 11.33
C TYR A 134 0.39 5.89 11.29
N TYR A 135 0.84 6.94 10.61
CA TYR A 135 0.06 8.20 10.46
C TYR A 135 -1.28 7.96 9.78
N THR A 136 -1.29 7.17 8.70
CA THR A 136 -2.52 6.84 7.97
C THR A 136 -3.54 6.14 8.88
N LEU A 137 -3.11 5.11 9.60
CA LEU A 137 -3.99 4.38 10.51
C LEU A 137 -4.45 5.28 11.67
N ARG A 138 -3.52 6.04 12.27
CA ARG A 138 -3.83 6.92 13.41
C ARG A 138 -4.83 8.02 13.06
N ALA A 139 -4.68 8.65 11.89
CA ALA A 139 -5.60 9.68 11.43
C ALA A 139 -6.99 9.12 11.12
N ALA A 140 -7.07 7.92 10.51
CA ALA A 140 -8.33 7.28 10.18
C ALA A 140 -9.08 6.71 11.39
N THR A 141 -8.38 6.38 12.47
CA THR A 141 -8.95 5.69 13.66
C THR A 141 -10.07 6.50 14.30
N GLU A 142 -9.82 7.78 14.61
CA GLU A 142 -10.77 8.60 15.35
C GLU A 142 -12.13 8.72 14.64
N PRO A 143 -12.21 9.16 13.36
CA PRO A 143 -13.51 9.26 12.69
C PRO A 143 -14.16 7.90 12.44
N MET A 144 -13.41 6.82 12.28
CA MET A 144 -13.99 5.48 12.14
C MET A 144 -14.63 5.01 13.44
N VAL A 145 -13.98 5.23 14.59
CA VAL A 145 -14.48 4.87 15.93
C VAL A 145 -15.68 5.73 16.28
N GLU A 146 -15.59 7.06 16.15
CA GLU A 146 -16.66 8.00 16.47
C GLU A 146 -17.93 7.78 15.63
N SER A 147 -17.76 7.31 14.41
CA SER A 147 -18.91 7.00 13.55
C SER A 147 -19.78 5.86 14.06
N GLY A 148 -19.26 4.97 14.88
CA GLY A 148 -19.94 3.75 15.37
C GLY A 148 -20.30 2.73 14.29
N ARG A 149 -19.91 2.97 13.02
CA ARG A 149 -20.25 2.08 11.88
C ARG A 149 -19.28 0.93 11.69
N GLY A 150 -18.14 0.96 12.41
CA GLY A 150 -17.01 0.07 12.13
C GLY A 150 -16.25 0.48 10.89
N GLY A 151 -15.45 -0.44 10.35
CA GLY A 151 -14.66 -0.19 9.15
C GLY A 151 -13.60 -1.25 8.87
N SER A 152 -12.81 -1.06 7.83
CA SER A 152 -11.72 -1.96 7.49
C SER A 152 -10.49 -1.22 6.95
N ILE A 153 -9.34 -1.62 7.43
CA ILE A 153 -8.02 -1.08 7.03
C ILE A 153 -7.18 -2.23 6.51
N VAL A 154 -6.56 -2.04 5.35
CA VAL A 154 -5.59 -2.98 4.78
C VAL A 154 -4.27 -2.26 4.53
N ILE A 155 -3.19 -2.86 5.02
CA ILE A 155 -1.82 -2.37 4.86
C ILE A 155 -1.15 -3.16 3.72
N THR A 156 -0.44 -2.50 2.83
CA THR A 156 0.40 -3.16 1.82
C THR A 156 1.77 -3.47 2.40
N GLY A 157 1.97 -4.75 2.74
CA GLY A 157 3.26 -5.34 3.10
C GLY A 157 4.10 -5.69 1.88
N SER A 158 4.78 -6.84 1.95
CA SER A 158 5.60 -7.49 0.91
C SER A 158 5.95 -8.90 1.38
N THR A 159 6.43 -9.79 0.53
CA THR A 159 7.16 -10.99 0.99
C THR A 159 8.31 -10.63 1.93
N SER A 160 8.93 -9.46 1.72
CA SER A 160 9.92 -8.87 2.65
C SER A 160 9.38 -8.54 4.04
N THR A 161 8.09 -8.73 4.29
CA THR A 161 7.49 -8.67 5.64
C THR A 161 7.89 -9.87 6.51
N PHE A 162 8.26 -10.98 5.87
CA PHE A 162 8.51 -12.26 6.53
C PHE A 162 9.91 -12.83 6.30
N GLN A 163 10.67 -12.24 5.38
CA GLN A 163 12.02 -12.71 5.04
C GLN A 163 12.99 -11.55 4.85
N GLY A 164 14.28 -11.82 5.07
CA GLY A 164 15.35 -10.88 4.75
C GLY A 164 15.52 -10.72 3.25
N VAL A 165 15.95 -9.54 2.83
CA VAL A 165 16.11 -9.17 1.41
C VAL A 165 17.55 -8.87 1.02
N ALA A 166 18.51 -8.95 1.97
CA ALA A 166 19.92 -8.77 1.71
C ALA A 166 20.61 -10.15 1.59
N PHE A 167 20.97 -10.55 0.38
CA PHE A 167 21.58 -11.85 0.09
C PHE A 167 23.09 -11.87 0.26
N ASN A 168 23.73 -10.71 0.38
CA ASN A 168 25.16 -10.58 0.60
C ASN A 168 25.49 -9.23 1.25
N GLN A 169 26.75 -9.06 1.65
CA GLN A 169 27.21 -7.87 2.37
C GLN A 169 26.98 -6.56 1.59
N LYS A 170 27.07 -6.56 0.27
CA LYS A 170 26.85 -5.36 -0.56
C LYS A 170 25.40 -4.85 -0.47
N LEU A 171 24.45 -5.75 -0.21
CA LEU A 171 23.05 -5.44 -0.04
C LEU A 171 22.68 -5.06 1.40
N LEU A 172 23.64 -5.04 2.33
CA LEU A 172 23.45 -4.47 3.68
C LEU A 172 23.58 -2.93 3.63
N ASN A 173 22.96 -2.32 2.64
CA ASN A 173 22.93 -0.87 2.51
C ASN A 173 21.70 -0.26 3.19
N PRO A 174 21.72 1.07 3.49
CA PRO A 174 20.62 1.75 4.17
C PRO A 174 19.25 1.57 3.49
N GLY A 175 19.18 1.65 2.17
CA GLY A 175 17.92 1.52 1.43
C GLY A 175 17.32 0.12 1.53
N GLN A 176 18.13 -0.92 1.32
CA GLN A 176 17.70 -2.32 1.36
C GLN A 176 17.28 -2.75 2.76
N VAL A 177 18.10 -2.42 3.77
CA VAL A 177 17.78 -2.76 5.16
C VAL A 177 16.60 -1.94 5.67
N GLY A 178 16.53 -0.66 5.32
CA GLY A 178 15.40 0.22 5.65
C GLY A 178 14.07 -0.29 5.07
N TYR A 179 14.07 -0.76 3.81
CA TYR A 179 12.90 -1.38 3.19
C TYR A 179 12.44 -2.61 3.99
N GLY A 180 13.35 -3.54 4.25
CA GLY A 180 13.04 -4.74 5.03
C GLY A 180 12.53 -4.42 6.43
N ALA A 181 13.20 -3.51 7.14
CA ALA A 181 12.81 -3.08 8.48
C ALA A 181 11.40 -2.46 8.51
N ALA A 182 11.10 -1.57 7.53
CA ALA A 182 9.77 -0.97 7.43
C ALA A 182 8.69 -2.04 7.19
N LYS A 183 8.93 -2.96 6.24
CA LYS A 183 7.97 -4.02 5.90
C LYS A 183 7.78 -5.05 7.02
N HIS A 184 8.78 -5.34 7.85
CA HIS A 184 8.60 -6.11 9.08
C HIS A 184 7.83 -5.31 10.15
N GLY A 185 8.17 -4.03 10.32
CA GLY A 185 7.57 -3.16 11.33
C GLY A 185 6.06 -2.97 11.17
N VAL A 186 5.52 -2.97 9.95
CA VAL A 186 4.08 -2.80 9.72
C VAL A 186 3.24 -3.96 10.26
N VAL A 187 3.83 -5.14 10.51
CA VAL A 187 3.12 -6.25 11.19
C VAL A 187 2.81 -5.87 12.65
N ALA A 188 3.76 -5.22 13.32
CA ALA A 188 3.53 -4.73 14.68
C ALA A 188 2.45 -3.65 14.70
N ILE A 189 2.47 -2.70 13.75
CA ILE A 189 1.42 -1.69 13.62
C ILE A 189 0.07 -2.37 13.40
N MET A 190 -0.05 -3.25 12.41
CA MET A 190 -1.27 -4.00 12.11
C MET A 190 -1.85 -4.69 13.33
N ARG A 191 -1.03 -5.45 14.07
CA ARG A 191 -1.47 -6.22 15.26
C ARG A 191 -1.94 -5.31 16.39
N ASN A 192 -1.24 -4.20 16.66
CA ASN A 192 -1.63 -3.26 17.70
C ASN A 192 -2.97 -2.59 17.38
N PHE A 193 -3.13 -2.09 16.15
CA PHE A 193 -4.37 -1.45 15.74
C PHE A 193 -5.53 -2.46 15.67
N ALA A 194 -5.32 -3.66 15.13
CA ALA A 194 -6.35 -4.70 15.11
C ALA A 194 -6.86 -5.05 16.52
N LYS A 195 -5.93 -5.20 17.49
CA LYS A 195 -6.27 -5.50 18.89
C LYS A 195 -7.04 -4.36 19.55
N ALA A 196 -6.61 -3.12 19.33
CA ALA A 196 -7.25 -1.95 19.94
C ALA A 196 -8.63 -1.63 19.34
N LEU A 197 -8.77 -1.81 18.02
CA LEU A 197 -9.94 -1.35 17.28
C LEU A 197 -11.03 -2.41 17.11
N GLY A 198 -10.75 -3.68 17.38
CA GLY A 198 -11.72 -4.77 17.24
C GLY A 198 -13.02 -4.54 18.02
N GLN A 199 -12.94 -3.95 19.21
CA GLN A 199 -14.11 -3.61 20.03
C GLN A 199 -15.05 -2.57 19.37
N TYR A 200 -14.54 -1.82 18.38
CA TYR A 200 -15.30 -0.84 17.60
C TYR A 200 -15.70 -1.38 16.22
N ASN A 201 -15.55 -2.68 15.98
CA ASN A 201 -15.78 -3.31 14.69
C ASN A 201 -14.93 -2.74 13.55
N VAL A 202 -13.74 -2.21 13.85
CA VAL A 202 -12.75 -1.79 12.86
C VAL A 202 -11.70 -2.89 12.74
N ARG A 203 -11.59 -3.48 11.55
CA ARG A 203 -10.64 -4.55 11.25
C ARG A 203 -9.37 -3.99 10.64
N VAL A 204 -8.22 -4.57 10.96
CA VAL A 204 -6.94 -4.17 10.39
C VAL A 204 -6.16 -5.42 9.97
N ASN A 205 -5.83 -5.50 8.68
CA ASN A 205 -5.12 -6.64 8.09
C ASN A 205 -3.97 -6.17 7.19
N LEU A 206 -3.18 -7.12 6.70
CA LEU A 206 -2.06 -6.86 5.83
C LEU A 206 -2.10 -7.81 4.62
N VAL A 207 -1.80 -7.28 3.43
CA VAL A 207 -1.52 -8.09 2.23
C VAL A 207 -0.03 -8.01 1.95
N ALA A 208 0.61 -9.16 1.71
CA ALA A 208 2.03 -9.29 1.45
C ALA A 208 2.28 -9.79 0.01
N PRO A 209 2.42 -8.88 -0.96
CA PRO A 209 2.70 -9.26 -2.35
C PRO A 209 4.11 -9.77 -2.56
N GLN A 210 4.29 -10.64 -3.58
CA GLN A 210 5.58 -10.78 -4.27
C GLN A 210 5.84 -9.58 -5.20
N GLY A 211 6.73 -9.75 -6.17
CA GLY A 211 6.98 -8.76 -7.22
C GLY A 211 5.71 -8.48 -8.03
N VAL A 212 5.28 -7.22 -8.04
CA VAL A 212 4.08 -6.76 -8.77
C VAL A 212 4.50 -5.93 -9.97
N ARG A 213 3.86 -6.13 -11.11
CA ARG A 213 4.12 -5.42 -12.38
C ARG A 213 3.68 -3.96 -12.30
N THR A 214 4.55 -3.13 -11.73
CA THR A 214 4.35 -1.69 -11.52
C THR A 214 5.61 -0.92 -11.90
N PRO A 215 5.53 0.41 -12.07
CA PRO A 215 6.74 1.23 -12.31
C PRO A 215 7.82 1.09 -11.23
N MET A 216 7.47 0.67 -10.02
CA MET A 216 8.45 0.38 -8.96
C MET A 216 9.41 -0.77 -9.33
N LEU A 217 8.97 -1.77 -10.07
CA LEU A 217 9.78 -2.91 -10.51
C LEU A 217 10.11 -2.87 -12.01
N ILE A 218 9.20 -2.33 -12.82
CA ILE A 218 9.40 -2.19 -14.27
C ILE A 218 10.06 -0.85 -14.56
N ASN A 219 11.36 -0.80 -14.34
CA ASN A 219 12.18 0.39 -14.59
C ASN A 219 13.64 -0.02 -14.89
N PRO A 220 14.47 0.88 -15.47
CA PRO A 220 15.84 0.55 -15.86
C PRO A 220 16.78 0.20 -14.70
N TYR A 221 16.45 0.61 -13.48
CA TYR A 221 17.34 0.51 -12.32
C TYR A 221 17.18 -0.82 -11.57
N PHE A 222 15.96 -1.37 -11.51
CA PHE A 222 15.69 -2.57 -10.71
C PHE A 222 16.39 -3.82 -11.27
N GLY A 223 16.25 -4.09 -12.56
CA GLY A 223 16.80 -5.30 -13.19
C GLY A 223 18.33 -5.45 -13.04
N PRO A 224 19.15 -4.41 -13.33
CA PRO A 224 20.60 -4.45 -13.13
C PRO A 224 21.02 -4.64 -11.66
N SER A 225 20.45 -3.85 -10.75
CA SER A 225 20.80 -3.90 -9.32
C SER A 225 20.54 -5.26 -8.69
N VAL A 226 19.51 -5.92 -9.14
CA VAL A 226 19.14 -7.25 -8.67
C VAL A 226 20.08 -8.33 -9.24
N ARG A 227 20.42 -8.23 -10.54
CA ARG A 227 21.35 -9.20 -11.17
C ARG A 227 22.73 -9.21 -10.53
N ASP A 228 23.19 -8.05 -10.08
CA ASP A 228 24.54 -7.91 -9.52
C ASP A 228 24.68 -8.45 -8.09
N GLY A 229 23.62 -8.80 -7.41
CA GLY A 229 23.68 -9.21 -6.01
C GLY A 229 22.79 -10.35 -5.58
N ALA A 230 21.72 -10.64 -6.31
CA ALA A 230 20.79 -11.70 -5.94
C ALA A 230 21.25 -13.06 -6.46
N PRO A 231 21.11 -14.13 -5.67
CA PRO A 231 21.40 -15.49 -6.14
C PRO A 231 20.39 -15.89 -7.24
N PRO A 232 20.76 -16.82 -8.14
CA PRO A 232 19.82 -17.39 -9.08
C PRO A 232 18.56 -17.90 -8.36
N GLY A 233 17.38 -17.53 -8.89
CA GLY A 233 16.11 -17.99 -8.31
C GLY A 233 15.62 -17.22 -7.07
N TRP A 234 16.21 -16.10 -6.71
CA TRP A 234 15.79 -15.32 -5.53
C TRP A 234 14.32 -14.83 -5.58
N MET A 235 13.75 -14.72 -6.79
CA MET A 235 12.32 -14.48 -6.99
C MET A 235 11.55 -15.75 -7.35
N ALA A 236 12.18 -16.92 -7.26
CA ALA A 236 11.52 -18.18 -7.55
C ALA A 236 10.33 -18.39 -6.61
N ASN A 237 9.32 -19.04 -7.14
CA ASN A 237 8.10 -19.36 -6.42
C ASN A 237 7.52 -20.68 -6.95
N VAL A 238 6.66 -21.29 -6.15
CA VAL A 238 6.09 -22.63 -6.44
C VAL A 238 5.29 -22.67 -7.74
N MET A 239 4.66 -21.54 -8.11
CA MET A 239 3.78 -21.48 -9.29
C MET A 239 4.54 -21.08 -10.58
N ASN A 240 5.85 -20.86 -10.53
CA ASN A 240 6.67 -20.39 -11.66
C ASN A 240 6.13 -19.14 -12.34
N THR A 241 5.55 -18.22 -11.56
CA THR A 241 5.13 -16.92 -12.06
C THR A 241 6.27 -15.92 -12.01
N ASP A 242 6.35 -15.02 -12.98
CA ASP A 242 7.32 -13.91 -12.99
C ASP A 242 6.83 -12.82 -12.01
N LEU A 243 6.04 -11.88 -12.48
CA LEU A 243 5.40 -10.85 -11.67
C LEU A 243 3.88 -11.07 -11.68
N VAL A 244 3.24 -10.76 -10.56
CA VAL A 244 1.78 -10.71 -10.51
C VAL A 244 1.29 -9.33 -10.96
N GLU A 245 0.05 -9.24 -11.41
CA GLU A 245 -0.54 -7.98 -11.81
C GLU A 245 -1.09 -7.20 -10.61
N PRO A 246 -1.15 -5.85 -10.65
CA PRO A 246 -1.76 -5.05 -9.58
C PRO A 246 -3.19 -5.49 -9.23
N GLN A 247 -3.92 -6.01 -10.24
CA GLN A 247 -5.28 -6.53 -10.06
C GLN A 247 -5.32 -7.73 -9.12
N ASP A 248 -4.34 -8.64 -9.19
CA ASP A 248 -4.29 -9.84 -8.34
C ASP A 248 -4.19 -9.46 -6.86
N ILE A 249 -3.41 -8.41 -6.57
CA ILE A 249 -3.30 -7.87 -5.22
C ILE A 249 -4.58 -7.15 -4.80
N SER A 250 -5.20 -6.42 -5.74
CA SER A 250 -6.45 -5.70 -5.46
C SER A 250 -7.55 -6.66 -5.03
N GLU A 251 -7.68 -7.84 -5.61
CA GLU A 251 -8.70 -8.82 -5.21
C GLU A 251 -8.54 -9.22 -3.74
N ALA A 252 -7.33 -9.47 -3.27
CA ALA A 252 -7.07 -9.78 -1.86
C ALA A 252 -7.36 -8.59 -0.94
N VAL A 253 -6.94 -7.37 -1.33
CA VAL A 253 -7.22 -6.13 -0.59
C VAL A 253 -8.72 -5.92 -0.47
N LEU A 254 -9.47 -6.01 -1.56
CA LEU A 254 -10.90 -5.78 -1.57
C LEU A 254 -11.66 -6.84 -0.77
N TRP A 255 -11.25 -8.11 -0.85
CA TRP A 255 -11.82 -9.13 0.01
C TRP A 255 -11.64 -8.79 1.50
N LEU A 256 -10.43 -8.41 1.91
CA LEU A 256 -10.16 -8.02 3.30
C LEU A 256 -10.93 -6.75 3.71
N LEU A 257 -11.19 -5.82 2.79
CA LEU A 257 -12.00 -4.63 3.04
C LEU A 257 -13.49 -4.94 3.13
N SER A 258 -13.95 -6.02 2.49
CA SER A 258 -15.38 -6.37 2.36
C SER A 258 -15.97 -6.99 3.64
N ASP A 259 -17.29 -7.04 3.68
CA ASP A 259 -18.05 -7.69 4.75
C ASP A 259 -17.89 -9.22 4.73
N GLN A 260 -17.39 -9.81 3.64
CA GLN A 260 -17.07 -11.26 3.57
C GLN A 260 -15.90 -11.62 4.50
N ALA A 261 -15.04 -10.65 4.80
CA ALA A 261 -13.94 -10.82 5.76
C ALA A 261 -14.28 -10.28 7.17
N ARG A 262 -15.57 -10.18 7.54
CA ARG A 262 -16.04 -9.55 8.79
C ARG A 262 -15.44 -10.12 10.09
N TYR A 263 -14.94 -11.33 10.06
CA TYR A 263 -14.27 -11.96 11.21
C TYR A 263 -12.77 -12.13 11.03
N VAL A 264 -12.18 -11.44 10.02
CA VAL A 264 -10.74 -11.49 9.72
C VAL A 264 -10.11 -10.16 10.15
N THR A 265 -9.30 -10.19 11.19
CA THR A 265 -8.53 -9.04 11.69
C THR A 265 -7.22 -9.50 12.31
N GLY A 266 -6.17 -8.68 12.22
CA GLY A 266 -4.85 -8.98 12.77
C GLY A 266 -4.07 -10.05 11.99
N THR A 267 -4.46 -10.32 10.74
CA THR A 267 -3.82 -11.32 9.88
C THR A 267 -3.03 -10.69 8.73
N SER A 268 -2.05 -11.45 8.25
CA SER A 268 -1.28 -11.13 7.04
C SER A 268 -1.54 -12.22 6.01
N ILE A 269 -1.92 -11.82 4.81
CA ILE A 269 -2.16 -12.72 3.67
C ILE A 269 -1.09 -12.50 2.63
N ALA A 270 -0.32 -13.55 2.31
CA ALA A 270 0.62 -13.54 1.21
C ALA A 270 -0.13 -13.75 -0.12
N VAL A 271 0.18 -12.91 -1.11
CA VAL A 271 -0.22 -13.06 -2.51
C VAL A 271 1.07 -13.13 -3.30
N ASP A 272 1.71 -14.29 -3.27
CA ASP A 272 3.13 -14.44 -3.55
C ASP A 272 3.49 -15.67 -4.40
N SER A 273 2.52 -16.34 -4.97
CA SER A 273 2.71 -17.57 -5.77
C SER A 273 3.55 -18.64 -5.05
N GLY A 274 3.59 -18.61 -3.72
CA GLY A 274 4.38 -19.53 -2.89
C GLY A 274 5.86 -19.14 -2.76
N THR A 275 6.23 -17.88 -2.96
CA THR A 275 7.61 -17.40 -2.75
C THR A 275 8.11 -17.68 -1.33
N LEU A 276 7.25 -17.52 -0.31
CA LEU A 276 7.62 -17.70 1.10
C LEU A 276 7.82 -19.16 1.54
N ILE A 277 7.41 -20.11 0.72
CA ILE A 277 7.53 -21.56 1.01
C ILE A 277 8.37 -22.31 -0.04
N TYR A 278 9.03 -21.59 -0.94
CA TYR A 278 9.87 -22.14 -2.00
C TYR A 278 11.25 -22.54 -1.50
#